data_916b3c8bc6954f23a344babfff2b4a8b
#
_entry.id   916b3c8bc6954f23a344babfff2b4a8b
#
_cell.length_a   1.000
_cell.length_b   1.000
_cell.length_c   1.000
_cell.angle_alpha   90.00
_cell.angle_beta   90.00
_cell.angle_gamma   90.00
#
_symmetry.space_group_name_H-M   'P 1'
#
loop_
_entity.id
_entity.type
_entity.pdbx_description
1 polymer ?
#
loop_
_entity_poly.entity_id
_entity_poly.type
_entity_poly.pdbx_seq_one_letter_code
_entity_poly.pdbx_strand_id
1 'polypeptide(L)'
;SGSAVSVALGMAAFSLGTDTAGSGRVPAALNCLVGYKPSLGAWSTKGVVPACASLDCVTVFANSLEDAEKVNLAARGVDEECCWSREYKEPLPKLPKKICLAKDGVTFYGPYADIYKAKWEQAKKRIEDMGITVEYIDYTMFSKAASILYDGPWVAERWKDLGDFVESHPGKVFPVTETILRSGDKPEHTARKVFEAMHQLQEYRMRARHILKDAVLIMPTAGGTFKRDDVRKDPISTNSQMGLYTNHCNLLDMCAIAVPENTADTSIPFGITIFSLSDQEGEILGTAEQFLQTQSIPFAVCGLHKKGFPLESQLTELGASYRESVNTAPHYRLYRLDTVPEKPGMVYDDKKGAAIAVDIYELPVVSVGAFLGEIRKPLCIGNVELSDGRIVKGFLCEEYGSADAKEITDIGTYELV
;
A
#
# COMPACT_ATOMS: atom_id res chain seq x y z
N SER A 1 7.02 8.24 -9.89
CA SER A 1 6.54 9.63 -9.85
C SER A 1 7.37 10.45 -8.88
N GLY A 2 7.86 11.61 -9.32
CA GLY A 2 8.58 12.57 -8.46
C GLY A 2 7.74 13.02 -7.28
N SER A 3 6.43 13.22 -7.49
CA SER A 3 5.48 13.59 -6.44
C SER A 3 5.45 12.58 -5.29
N ALA A 4 5.34 11.27 -5.58
CA ALA A 4 5.38 10.25 -4.54
C ALA A 4 6.74 10.19 -3.84
N VAL A 5 7.84 10.25 -4.60
CA VAL A 5 9.20 10.21 -4.03
C VAL A 5 9.46 11.38 -3.10
N SER A 6 8.99 12.59 -3.41
CA SER A 6 9.18 13.77 -2.54
C SER A 6 8.53 13.59 -1.16
N VAL A 7 7.37 12.95 -1.11
CA VAL A 7 6.68 12.65 0.16
C VAL A 7 7.40 11.54 0.91
N ALA A 8 7.76 10.44 0.22
CA ALA A 8 8.47 9.32 0.84
C ALA A 8 9.84 9.71 1.43
N LEU A 9 10.51 10.71 0.84
CA LEU A 9 11.77 11.27 1.35
C LEU A 9 11.59 12.37 2.42
N GLY A 10 10.35 12.67 2.82
CA GLY A 10 10.07 13.73 3.80
C GLY A 10 10.33 15.15 3.28
N MET A 11 10.45 15.34 1.96
CA MET A 11 10.65 16.65 1.35
C MET A 11 9.35 17.46 1.27
N ALA A 12 8.20 16.80 1.35
CA ALA A 12 6.87 17.39 1.37
C ALA A 12 5.97 16.57 2.31
N ALA A 13 5.06 17.24 3.02
CA ALA A 13 4.06 16.58 3.88
C ALA A 13 3.06 15.77 3.04
N PHE A 14 2.67 16.30 1.89
CA PHE A 14 1.89 15.63 0.86
C PHE A 14 2.28 16.18 -0.52
N SER A 15 1.85 15.52 -1.57
CA SER A 15 1.97 16.07 -2.92
C SER A 15 0.77 15.67 -3.79
N LEU A 16 0.46 16.52 -4.76
CA LEU A 16 -0.57 16.22 -5.75
C LEU A 16 0.04 15.54 -6.97
N GLY A 17 -0.77 14.71 -7.60
CA GLY A 17 -0.48 14.08 -8.88
C GLY A 17 -1.76 13.91 -9.67
N THR A 18 -1.65 13.32 -10.85
CA THR A 18 -2.82 12.92 -11.64
C THR A 18 -2.90 11.40 -11.73
N ASP A 19 -4.11 10.89 -11.88
CA ASP A 19 -4.41 9.49 -12.09
C ASP A 19 -5.44 9.35 -13.20
N THR A 20 -4.97 8.98 -14.38
CA THR A 20 -5.82 8.63 -15.51
C THR A 20 -6.09 7.13 -15.55
N ALA A 21 -5.09 6.33 -15.12
CA ALA A 21 -5.10 4.88 -15.22
C ALA A 21 -4.43 4.18 -14.02
N GLY A 22 -3.99 4.91 -13.00
CA GLY A 22 -3.29 4.36 -11.85
C GLY A 22 -2.09 5.18 -11.38
N SER A 23 -1.79 6.31 -12.03
CA SER A 23 -0.59 7.12 -11.73
C SER A 23 -0.62 7.80 -10.35
N GLY A 24 -1.78 7.88 -9.67
CA GLY A 24 -1.90 8.29 -8.27
C GLY A 24 -1.79 7.13 -7.28
N ARG A 25 -2.00 5.90 -7.72
CA ARG A 25 -2.04 4.69 -6.87
C ARG A 25 -0.78 3.84 -6.96
N VAL A 26 -0.32 3.52 -8.18
CA VAL A 26 0.88 2.70 -8.38
C VAL A 26 2.13 3.33 -7.74
N PRO A 27 2.45 4.63 -7.96
CA PRO A 27 3.59 5.24 -7.29
C PRO A 27 3.43 5.33 -5.77
N ALA A 28 2.21 5.47 -5.24
CA ALA A 28 1.97 5.41 -3.80
C ALA A 28 2.38 4.06 -3.23
N ALA A 29 1.87 2.96 -3.79
CA ALA A 29 2.19 1.60 -3.37
C ALA A 29 3.70 1.30 -3.44
N LEU A 30 4.38 1.76 -4.50
CA LEU A 30 5.83 1.58 -4.70
C LEU A 30 6.70 2.44 -3.78
N ASN A 31 6.12 3.37 -3.03
CA ASN A 31 6.80 4.23 -2.07
C ASN A 31 6.24 4.09 -0.66
N CYS A 32 5.45 3.05 -0.38
CA CYS A 32 4.81 2.79 0.91
C CYS A 32 3.96 3.97 1.41
N LEU A 33 3.27 4.65 0.49
CA LEU A 33 2.41 5.81 0.76
C LEU A 33 0.93 5.47 0.58
N VAL A 34 0.08 6.31 1.14
CA VAL A 34 -1.33 6.38 0.78
C VAL A 34 -1.48 7.19 -0.51
N GLY A 35 -2.18 6.61 -1.49
CA GLY A 35 -2.53 7.25 -2.75
C GLY A 35 -4.05 7.34 -2.89
N TYR A 36 -4.63 8.50 -2.60
CA TYR A 36 -6.07 8.68 -2.66
C TYR A 36 -6.51 9.27 -3.99
N LYS A 37 -7.37 8.55 -4.70
CA LYS A 37 -8.02 8.94 -5.93
C LYS A 37 -9.51 9.14 -5.66
N PRO A 38 -10.01 10.38 -5.59
CA PRO A 38 -11.43 10.64 -5.38
C PRO A 38 -12.26 10.20 -6.60
N SER A 39 -13.56 10.33 -6.51
CA SER A 39 -14.47 10.20 -7.65
C SER A 39 -14.10 11.20 -8.75
N LEU A 40 -14.27 10.83 -10.02
CA LEU A 40 -13.99 11.73 -11.14
C LEU A 40 -14.80 13.02 -10.99
N GLY A 41 -14.11 14.15 -11.10
CA GLY A 41 -14.73 15.47 -10.99
C GLY A 41 -15.00 15.97 -9.57
N ALA A 42 -14.70 15.18 -8.54
CA ALA A 42 -14.80 15.63 -7.14
C ALA A 42 -13.79 16.73 -6.79
N TRP A 43 -12.64 16.73 -7.48
CA TRP A 43 -11.66 17.80 -7.47
C TRP A 43 -11.54 18.36 -8.89
N SER A 44 -11.39 19.68 -8.99
CA SER A 44 -11.22 20.34 -10.30
C SER A 44 -9.95 19.86 -11.01
N THR A 45 -10.05 19.65 -12.31
CA THR A 45 -8.91 19.41 -13.21
C THR A 45 -8.55 20.66 -14.03
N LYS A 46 -9.11 21.83 -13.71
CA LYS A 46 -8.79 23.07 -14.37
C LYS A 46 -7.28 23.37 -14.27
N GLY A 47 -6.65 23.69 -15.39
CA GLY A 47 -5.22 23.98 -15.45
C GLY A 47 -4.30 22.75 -15.49
N VAL A 48 -4.85 21.56 -15.41
CA VAL A 48 -4.09 20.32 -15.62
C VAL A 48 -3.88 20.09 -17.11
N VAL A 49 -2.64 19.81 -17.53
CA VAL A 49 -2.36 19.35 -18.89
C VAL A 49 -2.96 17.95 -19.04
N PRO A 50 -3.93 17.75 -19.97
CA PRO A 50 -4.65 16.49 -20.02
C PRO A 50 -3.80 15.34 -20.54
N ALA A 51 -3.88 14.19 -19.87
CA ALA A 51 -3.46 12.92 -20.44
C ALA A 51 -4.64 12.23 -21.14
N CYS A 52 -5.84 12.37 -20.59
CA CYS A 52 -7.12 11.93 -21.13
C CYS A 52 -8.21 12.70 -20.36
N ALA A 53 -8.65 13.84 -20.86
CA ALA A 53 -9.44 14.83 -20.12
C ALA A 53 -10.71 14.24 -19.47
N SER A 54 -11.39 13.28 -20.15
CA SER A 54 -12.58 12.62 -19.62
C SER A 54 -12.31 11.64 -18.48
N LEU A 55 -11.05 11.26 -18.26
CA LEU A 55 -10.63 10.26 -17.26
C LEU A 55 -9.64 10.80 -16.24
N ASP A 56 -9.07 11.99 -16.47
CA ASP A 56 -8.08 12.57 -15.58
C ASP A 56 -8.67 12.89 -14.21
N CYS A 57 -7.95 12.55 -13.17
CA CYS A 57 -8.30 12.82 -11.79
C CYS A 57 -7.09 13.36 -11.05
N VAL A 58 -7.26 14.47 -10.33
CA VAL A 58 -6.24 14.94 -9.40
C VAL A 58 -6.29 14.07 -8.16
N THR A 59 -5.13 13.69 -7.64
CA THR A 59 -4.94 12.74 -6.55
C THR A 59 -3.92 13.27 -5.55
N VAL A 60 -3.87 12.68 -4.35
CA VAL A 60 -2.88 13.00 -3.34
C VAL A 60 -2.03 11.78 -2.99
N PHE A 61 -0.74 12.05 -2.77
CA PHE A 61 0.21 11.17 -2.10
C PHE A 61 0.44 11.70 -0.69
N ALA A 62 0.25 10.86 0.32
CA ALA A 62 0.44 11.22 1.72
C ALA A 62 1.08 10.06 2.51
N ASN A 63 1.70 10.36 3.66
CA ASN A 63 2.27 9.35 4.55
C ASN A 63 1.21 8.62 5.38
N SER A 64 0.04 9.24 5.59
CA SER A 64 -1.05 8.68 6.38
C SER A 64 -2.39 8.84 5.69
N LEU A 65 -3.36 8.02 6.10
CA LEU A 65 -4.75 8.16 5.66
C LEU A 65 -5.33 9.49 6.12
N GLU A 66 -5.08 9.89 7.35
CA GLU A 66 -5.53 11.17 7.93
C GLU A 66 -5.08 12.38 7.11
N ASP A 67 -3.81 12.41 6.66
CA ASP A 67 -3.30 13.50 5.83
C ASP A 67 -3.96 13.50 4.45
N ALA A 68 -4.19 12.32 3.85
CA ALA A 68 -4.90 12.21 2.58
C ALA A 68 -6.34 12.72 2.68
N GLU A 69 -7.04 12.43 3.78
CA GLU A 69 -8.40 12.92 4.06
C GLU A 69 -8.43 14.43 4.26
N LYS A 70 -7.48 15.01 5.00
CA LYS A 70 -7.35 16.48 5.16
C LYS A 70 -7.18 17.18 3.82
N VAL A 71 -6.34 16.63 2.95
CA VAL A 71 -6.15 17.19 1.60
C VAL A 71 -7.43 17.01 0.77
N ASN A 72 -8.11 15.87 0.86
CA ASN A 72 -9.38 15.65 0.18
C ASN A 72 -10.43 16.71 0.58
N LEU A 73 -10.57 16.99 1.87
CA LEU A 73 -11.52 17.99 2.36
C LEU A 73 -11.19 19.41 1.85
N ALA A 74 -9.91 19.73 1.75
CA ALA A 74 -9.46 21.04 1.27
C ALA A 74 -9.58 21.21 -0.26
N ALA A 75 -9.43 20.12 -1.02
CA ALA A 75 -9.40 20.17 -2.48
C ALA A 75 -10.77 19.87 -3.15
N ARG A 76 -11.70 19.29 -2.38
CA ARG A 76 -13.03 18.91 -2.87
C ARG A 76 -13.95 20.12 -3.04
N GLY A 77 -14.69 20.11 -4.13
CA GLY A 77 -15.74 21.09 -4.39
C GLY A 77 -16.04 21.22 -5.88
N VAL A 78 -17.17 21.84 -6.18
CA VAL A 78 -17.57 22.17 -7.55
C VAL A 78 -16.78 23.40 -8.00
N ASP A 79 -16.15 23.27 -9.17
CA ASP A 79 -15.53 24.38 -9.89
C ASP A 79 -16.38 24.67 -11.15
N GLU A 80 -17.06 25.81 -11.18
CA GLU A 80 -17.93 26.20 -12.29
C GLU A 80 -17.16 26.46 -13.60
N GLU A 81 -15.85 26.65 -13.52
CA GLU A 81 -14.99 26.85 -14.68
C GLU A 81 -14.35 25.52 -15.18
N CYS A 82 -14.64 24.38 -14.51
CA CYS A 82 -14.19 23.06 -14.91
C CYS A 82 -15.36 22.23 -15.41
N CYS A 83 -15.44 22.00 -16.73
CA CYS A 83 -16.53 21.22 -17.34
C CYS A 83 -16.60 19.74 -16.89
N TRP A 84 -15.55 19.23 -16.24
CA TRP A 84 -15.49 17.88 -15.67
C TRP A 84 -15.87 17.84 -14.19
N SER A 85 -16.05 19.01 -13.54
CA SER A 85 -16.39 19.07 -12.13
C SER A 85 -17.79 18.52 -11.87
N ARG A 86 -17.92 17.76 -10.76
CA ARG A 86 -19.18 17.15 -10.32
C ARG A 86 -19.37 17.40 -8.83
N GLU A 87 -20.62 17.54 -8.43
CA GLU A 87 -20.96 17.67 -7.03
C GLU A 87 -21.02 16.32 -6.35
N TYR A 88 -20.29 16.17 -5.25
CA TYR A 88 -20.34 15.02 -4.36
C TYR A 88 -20.39 15.48 -2.91
N LYS A 89 -21.11 14.72 -2.10
CA LYS A 89 -21.08 14.92 -0.64
C LYS A 89 -19.68 14.61 -0.09
N GLU A 90 -19.36 15.20 1.05
CA GLU A 90 -18.18 14.85 1.82
C GLU A 90 -18.26 13.37 2.21
N PRO A 91 -17.22 12.57 1.91
CA PRO A 91 -17.21 11.17 2.26
C PRO A 91 -16.98 10.99 3.76
N LEU A 92 -17.87 10.28 4.43
CA LEU A 92 -17.69 9.85 5.81
C LEU A 92 -17.21 8.39 5.80
N PRO A 93 -16.10 8.05 6.46
CA PRO A 93 -15.61 6.68 6.55
C PRO A 93 -16.69 5.73 7.06
N LYS A 94 -16.93 4.65 6.36
CA LYS A 94 -17.87 3.58 6.72
C LYS A 94 -17.41 2.26 6.14
N LEU A 95 -17.75 1.16 6.79
CA LEU A 95 -17.45 -0.18 6.29
C LEU A 95 -18.48 -0.61 5.22
N PRO A 96 -18.02 -1.30 4.15
CA PRO A 96 -18.91 -1.91 3.18
C PRO A 96 -19.60 -3.14 3.77
N LYS A 97 -20.68 -3.60 3.14
CA LYS A 97 -21.31 -4.87 3.52
C LYS A 97 -20.49 -6.08 3.14
N LYS A 98 -19.68 -5.97 2.07
CA LYS A 98 -18.81 -7.04 1.60
C LYS A 98 -17.55 -6.50 0.90
N ILE A 99 -16.53 -7.31 0.88
CA ILE A 99 -15.30 -7.11 0.13
C ILE A 99 -15.26 -8.12 -1.01
N CYS A 100 -15.04 -7.63 -2.24
CA CYS A 100 -14.84 -8.46 -3.40
C CYS A 100 -13.34 -8.66 -3.65
N LEU A 101 -12.91 -9.91 -3.84
CA LEU A 101 -11.58 -10.30 -4.29
C LEU A 101 -11.67 -11.04 -5.61
N ALA A 102 -10.66 -10.95 -6.45
CA ALA A 102 -10.61 -11.75 -7.67
C ALA A 102 -10.46 -13.23 -7.34
N LYS A 103 -11.36 -14.07 -7.88
CA LYS A 103 -11.30 -15.52 -7.73
C LYS A 103 -10.06 -16.10 -8.42
N ASP A 104 -9.81 -15.64 -9.64
CA ASP A 104 -8.73 -16.09 -10.52
C ASP A 104 -8.14 -14.90 -11.29
N GLY A 105 -7.04 -15.11 -12.04
CA GLY A 105 -6.50 -14.12 -12.96
C GLY A 105 -5.57 -13.08 -12.34
N VAL A 106 -5.22 -13.20 -11.05
CA VAL A 106 -4.18 -12.36 -10.46
C VAL A 106 -2.82 -12.95 -10.83
N THR A 107 -2.06 -12.20 -11.62
CA THR A 107 -0.73 -12.58 -12.12
C THR A 107 0.34 -11.69 -11.54
N PHE A 108 1.51 -12.25 -11.33
CA PHE A 108 2.69 -11.54 -10.81
C PHE A 108 3.80 -11.58 -11.84
N TYR A 109 4.60 -10.50 -11.92
CA TYR A 109 5.59 -10.32 -12.98
C TYR A 109 6.85 -9.62 -12.47
N GLY A 110 7.87 -9.59 -13.32
CA GLY A 110 9.15 -8.97 -13.05
C GLY A 110 10.02 -9.75 -12.06
N PRO A 111 11.17 -9.19 -11.67
CA PRO A 111 12.18 -9.91 -10.89
C PRO A 111 11.76 -10.23 -9.44
N TYR A 112 10.66 -9.66 -8.96
CA TYR A 112 10.15 -9.84 -7.59
C TYR A 112 8.78 -10.51 -7.54
N ALA A 113 8.37 -11.21 -8.60
CA ALA A 113 7.04 -11.82 -8.75
C ALA A 113 6.65 -12.71 -7.57
N ASP A 114 7.57 -13.58 -7.10
CA ASP A 114 7.30 -14.50 -5.99
C ASP A 114 7.08 -13.75 -4.66
N ILE A 115 7.84 -12.67 -4.43
CA ILE A 115 7.67 -11.82 -3.24
C ILE A 115 6.32 -11.11 -3.28
N TYR A 116 5.94 -10.56 -4.43
CA TYR A 116 4.63 -9.92 -4.61
C TYR A 116 3.48 -10.90 -4.41
N LYS A 117 3.63 -12.13 -4.91
CA LYS A 117 2.64 -13.20 -4.69
C LYS A 117 2.51 -13.52 -3.20
N ALA A 118 3.62 -13.70 -2.48
CA ALA A 118 3.61 -13.98 -1.05
C ALA A 118 2.96 -12.84 -0.25
N LYS A 119 3.31 -11.57 -0.55
CA LYS A 119 2.71 -10.40 0.11
C LYS A 119 1.20 -10.28 -0.20
N TRP A 120 0.76 -10.64 -1.40
CA TRP A 120 -0.67 -10.68 -1.73
C TRP A 120 -1.42 -11.75 -0.93
N GLU A 121 -0.85 -12.95 -0.77
CA GLU A 121 -1.46 -13.98 0.08
C GLU A 121 -1.58 -13.53 1.55
N GLN A 122 -0.57 -12.82 2.06
CA GLN A 122 -0.63 -12.22 3.40
C GLN A 122 -1.72 -11.15 3.49
N ALA A 123 -1.79 -10.26 2.49
CA ALA A 123 -2.84 -9.23 2.44
C ALA A 123 -4.24 -9.83 2.40
N LYS A 124 -4.46 -10.89 1.61
CA LYS A 124 -5.76 -11.59 1.56
C LYS A 124 -6.16 -12.14 2.93
N LYS A 125 -5.23 -12.80 3.63
CA LYS A 125 -5.50 -13.30 4.97
C LYS A 125 -5.90 -12.16 5.92
N ARG A 126 -5.19 -11.05 5.91
CA ARG A 126 -5.55 -9.88 6.72
C ARG A 126 -6.92 -9.32 6.35
N ILE A 127 -7.27 -9.28 5.06
CA ILE A 127 -8.60 -8.86 4.58
C ILE A 127 -9.68 -9.80 5.11
N GLU A 128 -9.46 -11.11 5.08
CA GLU A 128 -10.38 -12.11 5.62
C GLU A 128 -10.55 -11.97 7.15
N ASP A 129 -9.49 -11.62 7.86
CA ASP A 129 -9.48 -11.39 9.31
C ASP A 129 -10.17 -10.06 9.74
N MET A 130 -10.52 -9.17 8.79
CA MET A 130 -11.23 -7.91 9.10
C MET A 130 -12.68 -8.10 9.59
N GLY A 131 -13.23 -9.31 9.51
CA GLY A 131 -14.60 -9.60 9.94
C GLY A 131 -15.70 -9.10 9.00
N ILE A 132 -15.34 -8.62 7.79
CA ILE A 132 -16.28 -8.24 6.74
C ILE A 132 -16.43 -9.43 5.79
N THR A 133 -17.66 -9.67 5.30
CA THR A 133 -17.92 -10.76 4.35
C THR A 133 -17.06 -10.62 3.10
N VAL A 134 -16.26 -11.64 2.78
CA VAL A 134 -15.44 -11.69 1.56
C VAL A 134 -16.15 -12.53 0.50
N GLU A 135 -16.27 -11.98 -0.70
CA GLU A 135 -16.81 -12.64 -1.89
C GLU A 135 -15.74 -12.73 -2.98
N TYR A 136 -15.47 -13.93 -3.48
CA TYR A 136 -14.56 -14.14 -4.61
C TYR A 136 -15.32 -14.04 -5.94
N ILE A 137 -14.97 -13.04 -6.77
CA ILE A 137 -15.68 -12.70 -8.01
C ILE A 137 -14.85 -13.00 -9.26
N ASP A 138 -15.50 -13.15 -10.41
CA ASP A 138 -14.85 -13.13 -11.71
C ASP A 138 -14.40 -11.70 -12.08
N TYR A 139 -13.08 -11.52 -12.15
CA TYR A 139 -12.45 -10.24 -12.45
C TYR A 139 -12.37 -9.94 -13.97
N THR A 140 -12.74 -10.86 -14.84
CA THR A 140 -12.57 -10.76 -16.31
C THR A 140 -13.18 -9.49 -16.89
N MET A 141 -14.33 -9.05 -16.39
CA MET A 141 -15.01 -7.84 -16.85
C MET A 141 -14.17 -6.58 -16.59
N PHE A 142 -13.55 -6.48 -15.43
CA PHE A 142 -12.66 -5.35 -15.06
C PHE A 142 -11.42 -5.31 -15.95
N SER A 143 -10.80 -6.46 -16.23
CA SER A 143 -9.66 -6.56 -17.16
C SER A 143 -10.05 -6.17 -18.59
N LYS A 144 -11.22 -6.58 -19.08
CA LYS A 144 -11.73 -6.18 -20.39
C LYS A 144 -12.03 -4.68 -20.46
N ALA A 145 -12.55 -4.07 -19.39
CA ALA A 145 -12.73 -2.63 -19.33
C ALA A 145 -11.38 -1.90 -19.39
N ALA A 146 -10.38 -2.40 -18.65
CA ALA A 146 -9.02 -1.83 -18.63
C ALA A 146 -8.37 -1.81 -20.04
N SER A 147 -8.56 -2.85 -20.85
CA SER A 147 -7.97 -2.95 -22.20
C SER A 147 -8.47 -1.89 -23.18
N ILE A 148 -9.66 -1.33 -22.96
CA ILE A 148 -10.23 -0.28 -23.83
C ILE A 148 -9.36 0.99 -23.85
N LEU A 149 -8.62 1.25 -22.77
CA LEU A 149 -7.82 2.48 -22.64
C LEU A 149 -6.62 2.52 -23.60
N TYR A 150 -5.90 1.40 -23.72
CA TYR A 150 -4.64 1.36 -24.48
C TYR A 150 -4.74 0.54 -25.77
N ASP A 151 -5.56 -0.50 -25.77
CA ASP A 151 -5.76 -1.38 -26.94
C ASP A 151 -6.94 -0.91 -27.80
N GLY A 152 -7.76 0.01 -27.29
CA GLY A 152 -8.95 0.54 -27.94
C GLY A 152 -8.77 1.98 -28.45
N PRO A 153 -9.86 2.58 -28.96
CA PRO A 153 -9.82 3.91 -29.58
C PRO A 153 -9.70 5.06 -28.57
N TRP A 154 -9.68 4.80 -27.25
CA TRP A 154 -9.65 5.87 -26.23
C TRP A 154 -8.35 6.68 -26.25
N VAL A 155 -7.26 6.11 -26.77
CA VAL A 155 -6.00 6.83 -26.97
C VAL A 155 -6.14 8.01 -27.93
N ALA A 156 -7.15 8.01 -28.79
CA ALA A 156 -7.46 9.13 -29.70
C ALA A 156 -7.82 10.44 -28.94
N GLU A 157 -8.40 10.33 -27.73
CA GLU A 157 -8.66 11.50 -26.90
C GLU A 157 -7.37 12.24 -26.51
N ARG A 158 -6.30 11.50 -26.22
CA ARG A 158 -4.98 12.09 -25.91
C ARG A 158 -4.41 12.84 -27.11
N TRP A 159 -4.56 12.28 -28.30
CA TRP A 159 -4.11 12.93 -29.53
C TRP A 159 -4.91 14.19 -29.83
N LYS A 160 -6.21 14.19 -29.62
CA LYS A 160 -7.08 15.34 -29.76
C LYS A 160 -6.61 16.54 -28.91
N ASP A 161 -6.11 16.30 -27.69
CA ASP A 161 -5.71 17.36 -26.77
C ASP A 161 -4.26 17.82 -26.97
N LEU A 162 -3.36 16.93 -27.39
CA LEU A 162 -1.92 17.17 -27.42
C LEU A 162 -1.29 17.08 -28.83
N GLY A 163 -2.05 16.61 -29.84
CA GLY A 163 -1.54 16.36 -31.19
C GLY A 163 -0.99 17.62 -31.86
N ASP A 164 -1.72 18.73 -31.82
CA ASP A 164 -1.29 20.00 -32.40
C ASP A 164 0.03 20.50 -31.79
N PHE A 165 0.20 20.32 -30.49
CA PHE A 165 1.47 20.64 -29.81
C PHE A 165 2.61 19.76 -30.33
N VAL A 166 2.39 18.45 -30.39
CA VAL A 166 3.40 17.49 -30.88
C VAL A 166 3.81 17.80 -32.32
N GLU A 167 2.86 18.10 -33.20
CA GLU A 167 3.10 18.41 -34.60
C GLU A 167 3.84 19.73 -34.79
N SER A 168 3.47 20.76 -34.03
CA SER A 168 4.09 22.10 -34.12
C SER A 168 5.44 22.22 -33.43
N HIS A 169 5.81 21.24 -32.56
CA HIS A 169 7.06 21.24 -31.80
C HIS A 169 7.87 19.94 -31.96
N PRO A 170 8.34 19.62 -33.18
CA PRO A 170 9.05 18.36 -33.43
C PRO A 170 10.31 18.23 -32.55
N GLY A 171 10.47 17.04 -31.95
CA GLY A 171 11.63 16.72 -31.10
C GLY A 171 11.62 17.38 -29.70
N LYS A 172 10.51 18.03 -29.30
CA LYS A 172 10.35 18.60 -27.94
C LYS A 172 9.66 17.68 -26.97
N VAL A 173 8.99 16.64 -27.46
CA VAL A 173 8.31 15.63 -26.62
C VAL A 173 9.26 14.46 -26.40
N PHE A 174 9.22 13.89 -25.19
CA PHE A 174 10.00 12.69 -24.90
C PHE A 174 9.60 11.55 -25.86
N PRO A 175 10.56 10.88 -26.54
CA PRO A 175 10.27 9.98 -27.67
C PRO A 175 9.24 8.88 -27.36
N VAL A 176 9.31 8.26 -26.18
CA VAL A 176 8.35 7.22 -25.76
C VAL A 176 6.94 7.80 -25.62
N THR A 177 6.83 8.98 -25.04
CA THR A 177 5.54 9.69 -24.88
C THR A 177 4.98 10.06 -26.24
N GLU A 178 5.81 10.61 -27.14
CA GLU A 178 5.40 10.94 -28.50
C GLU A 178 4.89 9.70 -29.26
N THR A 179 5.56 8.55 -29.15
CA THR A 179 5.11 7.31 -29.77
C THR A 179 3.72 6.90 -29.30
N ILE A 180 3.43 7.02 -28.00
CA ILE A 180 2.13 6.71 -27.43
C ILE A 180 1.07 7.72 -27.89
N LEU A 181 1.37 9.02 -27.90
CA LEU A 181 0.44 10.04 -28.36
C LEU A 181 0.07 9.85 -29.83
N ARG A 182 1.07 9.63 -30.71
CA ARG A 182 0.85 9.38 -32.14
C ARG A 182 0.07 8.11 -32.44
N SER A 183 0.03 7.14 -31.52
CA SER A 183 -0.82 5.96 -31.68
C SER A 183 -2.32 6.30 -31.63
N GLY A 184 -2.69 7.49 -31.13
CA GLY A 184 -4.06 7.99 -31.12
C GLY A 184 -4.57 8.47 -32.48
N ASP A 185 -3.65 8.79 -33.41
CA ASP A 185 -4.00 9.26 -34.79
C ASP A 185 -4.02 8.13 -35.82
N LYS A 186 -4.26 6.93 -35.40
CA LYS A 186 -4.30 5.80 -36.31
C LYS A 186 -5.64 5.71 -37.06
N PRO A 187 -5.61 5.37 -38.38
CA PRO A 187 -6.83 5.26 -39.19
C PRO A 187 -7.89 4.29 -38.64
N GLU A 188 -7.48 3.30 -37.88
CA GLU A 188 -8.38 2.34 -37.24
C GLU A 188 -9.23 2.94 -36.11
N HIS A 189 -8.87 4.09 -35.55
CA HIS A 189 -9.62 4.79 -34.50
C HIS A 189 -10.78 5.63 -35.09
N THR A 190 -11.68 4.95 -35.77
CA THR A 190 -12.85 5.59 -36.38
C THR A 190 -13.87 6.00 -35.31
N ALA A 191 -14.70 7.03 -35.62
CA ALA A 191 -15.82 7.43 -34.77
C ALA A 191 -16.73 6.23 -34.41
N ARG A 192 -16.96 5.31 -35.33
CA ARG A 192 -17.71 4.09 -35.08
C ARG A 192 -17.10 3.27 -33.95
N LYS A 193 -15.79 3.03 -33.96
CA LYS A 193 -15.10 2.28 -32.92
C LYS A 193 -15.10 3.00 -31.57
N VAL A 194 -15.05 4.33 -31.57
CA VAL A 194 -15.18 5.15 -30.34
C VAL A 194 -16.56 4.91 -29.73
N PHE A 195 -17.64 5.00 -30.52
CA PHE A 195 -18.99 4.74 -30.02
C PHE A 195 -19.20 3.29 -29.57
N GLU A 196 -18.65 2.30 -30.29
CA GLU A 196 -18.67 0.89 -29.87
C GLU A 196 -18.02 0.74 -28.48
N ALA A 197 -16.86 1.34 -28.26
CA ALA A 197 -16.17 1.31 -26.98
C ALA A 197 -16.94 2.04 -25.87
N MET A 198 -17.57 3.20 -26.18
CA MET A 198 -18.44 3.91 -25.24
C MET A 198 -19.64 3.07 -24.81
N HIS A 199 -20.32 2.41 -25.73
CA HIS A 199 -21.44 1.52 -25.41
C HIS A 199 -20.98 0.34 -24.56
N GLN A 200 -19.86 -0.27 -24.91
CA GLN A 200 -19.29 -1.38 -24.14
C GLN A 200 -18.94 -0.96 -22.71
N LEU A 201 -18.38 0.25 -22.52
CA LEU A 201 -18.09 0.79 -21.20
C LEU A 201 -19.36 1.01 -20.38
N GLN A 202 -20.47 1.46 -20.97
CA GLN A 202 -21.75 1.59 -20.25
C GLN A 202 -22.27 0.25 -19.76
N GLU A 203 -22.13 -0.82 -20.55
CA GLU A 203 -22.47 -2.17 -20.09
C GLU A 203 -21.59 -2.61 -18.90
N TYR A 204 -20.26 -2.37 -18.99
CA TYR A 204 -19.35 -2.69 -17.89
C TYR A 204 -19.62 -1.85 -16.63
N ARG A 205 -19.92 -0.55 -16.76
CA ARG A 205 -20.34 0.29 -15.65
C ARG A 205 -21.61 -0.20 -14.97
N MET A 206 -22.61 -0.63 -15.75
CA MET A 206 -23.81 -1.24 -15.20
C MET A 206 -23.50 -2.51 -14.39
N ARG A 207 -22.68 -3.40 -14.95
CA ARG A 207 -22.26 -4.63 -14.25
C ARG A 207 -21.45 -4.33 -13.00
N ALA A 208 -20.51 -3.37 -13.06
CA ALA A 208 -19.75 -2.93 -11.90
C ALA A 208 -20.65 -2.41 -10.77
N ARG A 209 -21.69 -1.61 -11.10
CA ARG A 209 -22.68 -1.16 -10.12
C ARG A 209 -23.43 -2.31 -9.44
N HIS A 210 -23.75 -3.38 -10.18
CA HIS A 210 -24.39 -4.55 -9.58
C HIS A 210 -23.46 -5.32 -8.64
N ILE A 211 -22.19 -5.51 -9.04
CA ILE A 211 -21.19 -6.25 -8.25
C ILE A 211 -20.81 -5.47 -6.99
N LEU A 212 -20.58 -4.16 -7.13
CA LEU A 212 -20.02 -3.31 -6.09
C LEU A 212 -21.09 -2.49 -5.34
N LYS A 213 -22.35 -2.85 -5.45
CA LYS A 213 -23.39 -2.24 -4.61
C LYS A 213 -23.11 -2.57 -3.14
N ASP A 214 -22.91 -1.52 -2.33
CA ASP A 214 -22.54 -1.64 -0.91
C ASP A 214 -21.26 -2.50 -0.68
N ALA A 215 -20.33 -2.47 -1.65
CA ALA A 215 -19.14 -3.30 -1.64
C ALA A 215 -17.89 -2.55 -2.13
N VAL A 216 -16.72 -3.05 -1.75
CA VAL A 216 -15.44 -2.64 -2.31
C VAL A 216 -14.80 -3.81 -3.05
N LEU A 217 -14.03 -3.50 -4.10
CA LEU A 217 -13.11 -4.44 -4.75
C LEU A 217 -11.70 -4.17 -4.23
N ILE A 218 -10.99 -5.20 -3.80
CA ILE A 218 -9.58 -5.07 -3.40
C ILE A 218 -8.71 -5.89 -4.33
N MET A 219 -7.64 -5.25 -4.84
CA MET A 219 -6.65 -5.86 -5.72
C MET A 219 -5.24 -5.49 -5.26
N PRO A 220 -4.19 -6.26 -5.60
CA PRO A 220 -2.84 -5.73 -5.51
C PRO A 220 -2.76 -4.47 -6.37
N THR A 221 -2.09 -3.42 -5.90
CA THR A 221 -1.98 -2.18 -6.70
C THR A 221 -1.21 -2.44 -7.99
N ALA A 222 -0.16 -3.28 -7.92
CA ALA A 222 0.58 -3.79 -9.06
C ALA A 222 0.96 -5.25 -8.79
N GLY A 223 1.12 -6.04 -9.85
CA GLY A 223 1.53 -7.45 -9.74
C GLY A 223 3.06 -7.63 -9.65
N GLY A 224 3.83 -6.56 -9.65
CA GLY A 224 5.27 -6.60 -9.58
C GLY A 224 5.89 -5.22 -9.75
N THR A 225 7.22 -5.19 -9.76
CA THR A 225 8.00 -4.00 -10.12
C THR A 225 9.24 -4.41 -10.90
N PHE A 226 9.93 -3.44 -11.51
CA PHE A 226 11.05 -3.66 -12.39
C PHE A 226 12.29 -2.91 -11.92
N LYS A 227 13.47 -3.41 -12.30
CA LYS A 227 14.72 -2.66 -12.19
C LYS A 227 14.72 -1.53 -13.20
N ARG A 228 15.43 -0.42 -12.89
CA ARG A 228 15.50 0.76 -13.77
C ARG A 228 15.99 0.42 -15.17
N ASP A 229 16.90 -0.55 -15.30
CA ASP A 229 17.45 -0.95 -16.60
C ASP A 229 16.45 -1.76 -17.43
N ASP A 230 15.55 -2.54 -16.79
CA ASP A 230 14.47 -3.23 -17.48
C ASP A 230 13.47 -2.22 -18.07
N VAL A 231 13.12 -1.19 -17.27
CA VAL A 231 12.24 -0.10 -17.75
C VAL A 231 12.88 0.68 -18.90
N ARG A 232 14.19 0.93 -18.86
CA ARG A 232 14.89 1.63 -19.96
C ARG A 232 14.91 0.82 -21.25
N LYS A 233 14.99 -0.51 -21.16
CA LYS A 233 15.01 -1.41 -22.31
C LYS A 233 13.64 -1.54 -22.97
N ASP A 234 12.57 -1.61 -22.18
CA ASP A 234 11.19 -1.75 -22.66
C ASP A 234 10.23 -0.90 -21.80
N PRO A 235 10.20 0.43 -22.01
CA PRO A 235 9.41 1.34 -21.20
C PRO A 235 7.90 1.19 -21.40
N ILE A 236 7.44 0.72 -22.56
CA ILE A 236 6.02 0.62 -22.88
C ILE A 236 5.42 -0.62 -22.22
N SER A 237 6.02 -1.79 -22.43
CA SER A 237 5.52 -3.05 -21.90
C SER A 237 5.60 -3.10 -20.37
N THR A 238 6.72 -2.65 -19.78
CA THR A 238 6.87 -2.56 -18.32
C THR A 238 5.84 -1.62 -17.70
N ASN A 239 5.59 -0.47 -18.31
CA ASN A 239 4.55 0.45 -17.83
C ASN A 239 3.13 -0.13 -17.96
N SER A 240 2.83 -0.82 -19.06
CA SER A 240 1.52 -1.48 -19.28
C SER A 240 1.25 -2.55 -18.22
N GLN A 241 2.27 -3.34 -17.86
CA GLN A 241 2.15 -4.33 -16.79
C GLN A 241 1.88 -3.69 -15.42
N MET A 242 2.51 -2.54 -15.12
CA MET A 242 2.28 -1.82 -13.87
C MET A 242 0.82 -1.35 -13.70
N GLY A 243 0.11 -1.06 -14.80
CA GLY A 243 -1.29 -0.62 -14.79
C GLY A 243 -2.34 -1.75 -14.78
N LEU A 244 -1.94 -3.01 -14.80
CA LEU A 244 -2.82 -4.16 -15.03
C LEU A 244 -4.06 -4.18 -14.12
N TYR A 245 -3.91 -3.81 -12.85
CA TYR A 245 -5.00 -3.84 -11.85
C TYR A 245 -5.60 -2.46 -11.56
N THR A 246 -5.12 -1.39 -12.18
CA THR A 246 -5.58 -0.02 -11.90
C THR A 246 -6.31 0.64 -13.06
N ASN A 247 -6.04 0.22 -14.30
CA ASN A 247 -6.53 0.90 -15.52
C ASN A 247 -8.06 0.93 -15.68
N HIS A 248 -8.80 -0.02 -15.09
CA HIS A 248 -10.26 -0.08 -15.19
C HIS A 248 -10.97 1.03 -14.39
N CYS A 249 -10.33 1.56 -13.36
CA CYS A 249 -10.96 2.40 -12.35
C CYS A 249 -11.65 3.65 -12.93
N ASN A 250 -10.90 4.47 -13.67
CA ASN A 250 -11.42 5.72 -14.23
C ASN A 250 -12.43 5.45 -15.37
N LEU A 251 -12.17 4.43 -16.20
CA LEU A 251 -13.09 3.99 -17.25
C LEU A 251 -14.45 3.55 -16.70
N LEU A 252 -14.47 2.91 -15.53
CA LEU A 252 -15.68 2.44 -14.87
C LEU A 252 -16.32 3.47 -13.93
N ASP A 253 -15.79 4.71 -13.93
CA ASP A 253 -16.28 5.79 -13.05
C ASP A 253 -16.25 5.38 -11.57
N MET A 254 -15.06 4.98 -11.10
CA MET A 254 -14.84 4.48 -9.73
C MET A 254 -13.91 5.43 -8.97
N CYS A 255 -14.06 5.47 -7.65
CA CYS A 255 -13.06 6.01 -6.72
C CYS A 255 -12.12 4.90 -6.24
N ALA A 256 -10.96 5.27 -5.70
CA ALA A 256 -10.01 4.29 -5.19
C ALA A 256 -9.01 4.88 -4.19
N ILE A 257 -8.47 4.02 -3.33
CA ILE A 257 -7.36 4.36 -2.46
C ILE A 257 -6.33 3.24 -2.48
N ALA A 258 -5.07 3.58 -2.69
CA ALA A 258 -3.96 2.66 -2.50
C ALA A 258 -3.40 2.86 -1.09
N VAL A 259 -3.18 1.75 -0.40
CA VAL A 259 -2.54 1.74 0.93
C VAL A 259 -1.41 0.72 0.96
N PRO A 260 -0.33 0.97 1.73
CA PRO A 260 0.75 0.00 1.88
C PRO A 260 0.24 -1.25 2.61
N GLU A 261 0.70 -2.40 2.17
CA GLU A 261 0.39 -3.67 2.85
C GLU A 261 1.11 -3.75 4.19
N ASN A 262 2.37 -3.31 4.24
CA ASN A 262 3.14 -3.24 5.48
C ASN A 262 4.06 -2.01 5.44
N THR A 263 3.98 -1.17 6.47
CA THR A 263 4.83 0.02 6.61
C THR A 263 6.18 -0.29 7.27
N ALA A 264 6.31 -1.42 7.94
CA ALA A 264 7.54 -1.82 8.63
C ALA A 264 8.57 -2.49 7.70
N ASP A 265 8.12 -3.21 6.63
CA ASP A 265 9.00 -3.79 5.62
C ASP A 265 8.89 -2.99 4.30
N THR A 266 9.85 -2.12 4.07
CA THR A 266 9.94 -1.29 2.86
C THR A 266 10.99 -1.79 1.87
N SER A 267 11.63 -2.93 2.13
CA SER A 267 12.70 -3.48 1.28
C SER A 267 12.24 -3.78 -0.14
N ILE A 268 11.05 -4.39 -0.28
CA ILE A 268 10.31 -4.56 -1.53
C ILE A 268 8.90 -4.03 -1.30
N PRO A 269 8.61 -2.79 -1.73
CA PRO A 269 7.34 -2.14 -1.45
C PRO A 269 6.19 -2.88 -2.14
N PHE A 270 5.09 -3.05 -1.41
CA PHE A 270 3.86 -3.64 -1.90
C PHE A 270 2.66 -2.91 -1.28
N GLY A 271 1.61 -2.73 -2.05
CA GLY A 271 0.36 -2.13 -1.59
C GLY A 271 -0.85 -2.75 -2.26
N ILE A 272 -1.98 -2.58 -1.61
CA ILE A 272 -3.29 -2.92 -2.16
C ILE A 272 -4.02 -1.67 -2.60
N THR A 273 -4.92 -1.80 -3.58
CA THR A 273 -5.87 -0.75 -3.95
C THR A 273 -7.28 -1.22 -3.64
N ILE A 274 -8.01 -0.38 -2.92
CA ILE A 274 -9.41 -0.54 -2.59
C ILE A 274 -10.21 0.35 -3.53
N PHE A 275 -11.15 -0.23 -4.25
CA PHE A 275 -11.99 0.45 -5.24
C PHE A 275 -13.45 0.40 -4.83
N SER A 276 -14.19 1.47 -5.11
CA SER A 276 -15.65 1.49 -5.03
C SER A 276 -16.24 2.36 -6.14
N LEU A 277 -17.55 2.42 -6.24
CA LEU A 277 -18.25 3.26 -7.20
C LEU A 277 -18.05 4.74 -6.87
N SER A 278 -18.20 5.62 -7.85
CA SER A 278 -18.28 7.06 -7.61
C SER A 278 -19.33 7.35 -6.54
N ASP A 279 -19.09 8.37 -5.71
CA ASP A 279 -19.84 8.76 -4.52
C ASP A 279 -19.81 7.79 -3.31
N GLN A 280 -19.14 6.65 -3.43
CA GLN A 280 -18.95 5.68 -2.34
C GLN A 280 -17.55 5.75 -1.71
N GLU A 281 -16.93 6.90 -1.72
CA GLU A 281 -15.58 7.09 -1.15
C GLU A 281 -15.52 6.77 0.35
N GLY A 282 -16.61 6.94 1.09
CA GLY A 282 -16.66 6.55 2.49
C GLY A 282 -16.36 5.06 2.72
N GLU A 283 -16.74 4.18 1.78
CA GLU A 283 -16.47 2.74 1.88
C GLU A 283 -14.99 2.41 1.66
N ILE A 284 -14.31 3.08 0.73
CA ILE A 284 -12.87 2.87 0.52
C ILE A 284 -12.06 3.44 1.70
N LEU A 285 -12.48 4.58 2.29
CA LEU A 285 -11.83 5.17 3.46
C LEU A 285 -11.97 4.28 4.70
N GLY A 286 -13.18 3.85 5.05
CA GLY A 286 -13.40 2.97 6.21
C GLY A 286 -12.72 1.61 6.05
N THR A 287 -12.69 1.05 4.82
CA THR A 287 -11.96 -0.19 4.56
C THR A 287 -10.45 0.00 4.68
N ALA A 288 -9.91 1.13 4.17
CA ALA A 288 -8.49 1.46 4.29
C ALA A 288 -8.08 1.62 5.75
N GLU A 289 -8.86 2.34 6.54
CA GLU A 289 -8.65 2.51 7.98
C GLU A 289 -8.61 1.17 8.70
N GLN A 290 -9.63 0.32 8.50
CA GLN A 290 -9.68 -1.02 9.09
C GLN A 290 -8.48 -1.86 8.68
N PHE A 291 -8.12 -1.87 7.40
CA PHE A 291 -6.97 -2.64 6.90
C PHE A 291 -5.65 -2.16 7.51
N LEU A 292 -5.44 -0.85 7.62
CA LEU A 292 -4.23 -0.29 8.22
C LEU A 292 -4.13 -0.62 9.71
N GLN A 293 -5.24 -0.69 10.43
CA GLN A 293 -5.28 -1.11 11.84
C GLN A 293 -4.88 -2.58 12.04
N THR A 294 -5.00 -3.44 11.02
CA THR A 294 -4.56 -4.84 11.09
C THR A 294 -3.04 -5.02 10.87
N GLN A 295 -2.29 -3.95 10.58
CA GLN A 295 -0.84 -4.04 10.43
C GLN A 295 -0.17 -4.38 11.76
N SER A 296 0.77 -5.30 11.71
CA SER A 296 1.59 -5.70 12.85
C SER A 296 3.07 -5.70 12.50
N ILE A 297 3.91 -5.66 13.53
CA ILE A 297 5.35 -5.87 13.40
C ILE A 297 5.76 -7.08 14.22
N PRO A 298 6.70 -7.91 13.73
CA PRO A 298 7.30 -8.94 14.54
C PRO A 298 8.14 -8.31 15.64
N PHE A 299 7.87 -8.70 16.89
CA PHE A 299 8.52 -8.17 18.09
C PHE A 299 9.09 -9.30 18.94
N ALA A 300 10.40 -9.29 19.19
CA ALA A 300 11.11 -10.29 19.96
C ALA A 300 11.12 -9.95 21.46
N VAL A 301 10.73 -10.91 22.29
CA VAL A 301 10.76 -10.83 23.75
C VAL A 301 11.62 -11.94 24.34
N CYS A 302 12.52 -11.61 25.25
CA CYS A 302 13.45 -12.56 25.87
C CYS A 302 13.16 -12.84 27.37
N GLY A 303 12.10 -12.23 27.94
CA GLY A 303 11.88 -12.29 29.39
C GLY A 303 10.43 -12.46 29.82
N LEU A 304 9.98 -11.61 30.76
CA LEU A 304 8.67 -11.72 31.39
C LEU A 304 7.48 -11.57 30.42
N HIS A 305 7.70 -11.11 29.21
CA HIS A 305 6.70 -11.03 28.14
C HIS A 305 6.63 -12.29 27.27
N LYS A 306 7.46 -13.31 27.53
CA LYS A 306 7.36 -14.61 26.83
C LYS A 306 6.02 -15.26 27.11
N LYS A 307 5.62 -16.18 26.22
CA LYS A 307 4.38 -16.94 26.34
C LYS A 307 4.29 -17.68 27.67
N GLY A 308 3.22 -17.48 28.40
CA GLY A 308 2.99 -18.06 29.73
C GLY A 308 3.71 -17.33 30.87
N PHE A 309 4.40 -16.21 30.63
CA PHE A 309 5.10 -15.44 31.64
C PHE A 309 4.24 -14.27 32.15
N PRO A 310 4.56 -13.72 33.35
CA PRO A 310 3.67 -12.78 34.07
C PRO A 310 3.32 -11.49 33.31
N LEU A 311 4.14 -11.00 32.40
CA LEU A 311 3.89 -9.79 31.64
C LEU A 311 3.41 -10.04 30.19
N GLU A 312 3.10 -11.28 29.84
CA GLU A 312 2.51 -11.58 28.52
C GLU A 312 1.22 -10.77 28.28
N SER A 313 0.42 -10.55 29.33
CA SER A 313 -0.84 -9.80 29.25
C SER A 313 -0.62 -8.37 28.72
N GLN A 314 0.50 -7.71 29.00
CA GLN A 314 0.80 -6.38 28.47
C GLN A 314 0.90 -6.35 26.95
N LEU A 315 1.29 -7.45 26.31
CA LEU A 315 1.29 -7.59 24.87
C LEU A 315 -0.09 -7.97 24.34
N THR A 316 -0.74 -8.97 24.94
CA THR A 316 -2.02 -9.48 24.47
C THR A 316 -3.17 -8.48 24.65
N GLU A 317 -3.17 -7.67 25.70
CA GLU A 317 -4.11 -6.57 25.92
C GLU A 317 -3.95 -5.46 24.87
N LEU A 318 -2.76 -5.31 24.30
CA LEU A 318 -2.49 -4.42 23.17
C LEU A 318 -2.78 -5.06 21.80
N GLY A 319 -3.38 -6.26 21.79
CA GLY A 319 -3.75 -7.00 20.58
C GLY A 319 -2.60 -7.78 19.93
N ALA A 320 -1.45 -7.90 20.59
CA ALA A 320 -0.36 -8.71 20.07
C ALA A 320 -0.69 -10.21 20.13
N SER A 321 -0.32 -10.94 19.09
CA SER A 321 -0.50 -12.39 19.01
C SER A 321 0.84 -13.11 18.95
N TYR A 322 0.95 -14.20 19.74
CA TYR A 322 2.12 -15.06 19.70
C TYR A 322 2.26 -15.75 18.34
N ARG A 323 3.46 -15.74 17.78
CA ARG A 323 3.76 -16.37 16.49
C ARG A 323 4.58 -17.64 16.64
N GLU A 324 5.76 -17.53 17.24
CA GLU A 324 6.74 -18.63 17.32
C GLU A 324 7.78 -18.38 18.41
N SER A 325 8.46 -19.45 18.85
CA SER A 325 9.69 -19.38 19.65
C SER A 325 10.88 -19.71 18.77
N VAL A 326 11.90 -18.86 18.78
CA VAL A 326 13.12 -18.99 17.97
C VAL A 326 14.34 -18.55 18.78
N ASN A 327 15.53 -18.76 18.24
CA ASN A 327 16.76 -18.22 18.81
C ASN A 327 17.23 -16.96 18.06
N THR A 328 17.91 -16.06 18.75
CA THR A 328 18.67 -15.00 18.11
C THR A 328 19.89 -15.53 17.37
N ALA A 329 20.51 -14.72 16.50
CA ALA A 329 21.89 -14.94 16.07
C ALA A 329 22.82 -14.98 17.30
N PRO A 330 24.00 -15.62 17.22
CA PRO A 330 24.90 -15.83 18.36
C PRO A 330 25.71 -14.58 18.72
N HIS A 331 25.02 -13.44 18.79
CA HIS A 331 25.64 -12.12 19.00
C HIS A 331 25.08 -11.40 20.24
N TYR A 332 24.48 -12.14 21.19
CA TYR A 332 23.82 -11.51 22.34
C TYR A 332 24.27 -12.13 23.66
N ARG A 333 24.44 -11.26 24.66
CA ARG A 333 24.64 -11.67 26.05
C ARG A 333 23.38 -11.39 26.83
N LEU A 334 23.06 -12.26 27.79
CA LEU A 334 21.85 -12.19 28.61
C LEU A 334 22.21 -12.00 30.07
N TYR A 335 21.55 -11.09 30.74
CA TYR A 335 21.80 -10.72 32.14
C TYR A 335 20.52 -10.74 32.97
N ARG A 336 20.61 -11.05 34.27
CA ARG A 336 19.56 -10.81 35.25
C ARG A 336 19.74 -9.43 35.82
N LEU A 337 18.81 -8.51 35.52
CA LEU A 337 18.86 -7.12 35.97
C LEU A 337 18.28 -6.98 37.38
N ASP A 338 18.90 -6.18 38.24
CA ASP A 338 18.39 -5.81 39.56
C ASP A 338 17.22 -4.82 39.43
N THR A 339 16.09 -5.30 38.96
CA THR A 339 14.82 -4.58 38.78
C THR A 339 13.70 -5.24 39.58
N VAL A 340 12.63 -4.53 39.88
CA VAL A 340 11.46 -5.07 40.54
C VAL A 340 10.24 -4.95 39.61
N PRO A 341 9.68 -6.08 39.10
CA PRO A 341 10.23 -7.44 39.19
C PRO A 341 11.57 -7.59 38.46
N GLU A 342 12.34 -8.63 38.81
CA GLU A 342 13.58 -8.96 38.11
C GLU A 342 13.28 -9.18 36.63
N LYS A 343 14.10 -8.62 35.74
CA LYS A 343 13.92 -8.71 34.27
C LYS A 343 15.22 -9.15 33.60
N PRO A 344 15.17 -9.85 32.47
CA PRO A 344 16.36 -10.05 31.68
C PRO A 344 16.73 -8.79 30.90
N GLY A 345 18.02 -8.59 30.71
CA GLY A 345 18.59 -7.60 29.81
C GLY A 345 19.44 -8.28 28.74
N MET A 346 19.12 -8.09 27.49
CA MET A 346 19.85 -8.60 26.35
C MET A 346 20.74 -7.50 25.74
N VAL A 347 22.04 -7.76 25.61
CA VAL A 347 23.03 -6.82 25.08
C VAL A 347 23.71 -7.42 23.86
N TYR A 348 23.89 -6.65 22.80
CA TYR A 348 24.62 -7.09 21.62
C TYR A 348 26.13 -7.17 21.89
N ASP A 349 26.75 -8.30 21.61
CA ASP A 349 28.19 -8.55 21.72
C ASP A 349 28.61 -9.58 20.67
N ASP A 350 29.23 -9.13 19.59
CA ASP A 350 29.67 -9.94 18.47
C ASP A 350 30.83 -10.90 18.77
N LYS A 351 31.51 -10.71 19.91
CA LYS A 351 32.69 -11.49 20.31
C LYS A 351 32.42 -12.55 21.36
N LYS A 352 31.50 -12.27 22.30
CA LYS A 352 31.22 -13.11 23.46
C LYS A 352 29.75 -13.49 23.56
N GLY A 353 28.96 -13.14 22.54
CA GLY A 353 27.53 -13.45 22.49
C GLY A 353 27.25 -14.94 22.25
N ALA A 354 26.04 -15.34 22.59
CA ALA A 354 25.45 -16.64 22.27
C ALA A 354 24.07 -16.43 21.65
N ALA A 355 23.47 -17.53 21.17
CA ALA A 355 22.08 -17.53 20.74
C ALA A 355 21.15 -17.55 21.95
N ILE A 356 20.21 -16.62 22.02
CA ILE A 356 19.26 -16.47 23.12
C ILE A 356 17.85 -16.83 22.64
N ALA A 357 17.15 -17.66 23.42
CA ALA A 357 15.76 -18.04 23.11
C ALA A 357 14.81 -16.85 23.32
N VAL A 358 14.09 -16.50 22.28
CA VAL A 358 13.10 -15.43 22.25
C VAL A 358 11.77 -15.91 21.70
N ASP A 359 10.69 -15.27 22.15
CA ASP A 359 9.39 -15.45 21.55
C ASP A 359 9.09 -14.27 20.63
N ILE A 360 8.50 -14.55 19.47
CA ILE A 360 8.08 -13.55 18.49
C ILE A 360 6.57 -13.34 18.61
N TYR A 361 6.18 -12.10 18.80
CA TYR A 361 4.80 -11.64 18.78
C TYR A 361 4.56 -10.75 17.56
N GLU A 362 3.39 -10.87 16.94
CA GLU A 362 2.89 -9.88 15.98
C GLU A 362 2.22 -8.76 16.78
N LEU A 363 2.93 -7.63 16.94
CA LEU A 363 2.44 -6.46 17.68
C LEU A 363 1.76 -5.49 16.70
N PRO A 364 0.45 -5.15 16.88
CA PRO A 364 -0.23 -4.18 16.04
C PRO A 364 0.51 -2.84 15.99
N VAL A 365 0.68 -2.28 14.80
CA VAL A 365 1.41 -1.00 14.61
C VAL A 365 0.77 0.12 15.41
N VAL A 366 -0.56 0.15 15.51
CA VAL A 366 -1.31 1.14 16.30
C VAL A 366 -1.00 1.07 17.80
N SER A 367 -0.56 -0.09 18.29
CA SER A 367 -0.25 -0.32 19.72
C SER A 367 1.21 -0.07 20.07
N VAL A 368 2.09 0.12 19.08
CA VAL A 368 3.54 0.28 19.33
C VAL A 368 3.83 1.46 20.25
N GLY A 369 3.18 2.61 20.01
CA GLY A 369 3.38 3.80 20.84
C GLY A 369 2.99 3.60 22.30
N ALA A 370 1.85 2.97 22.55
CA ALA A 370 1.39 2.61 23.90
C ALA A 370 2.36 1.65 24.58
N PHE A 371 2.80 0.61 23.85
CA PHE A 371 3.76 -0.37 24.37
C PHE A 371 5.11 0.26 24.70
N LEU A 372 5.65 1.17 23.87
CA LEU A 372 6.89 1.90 24.15
C LEU A 372 6.79 2.73 25.43
N GLY A 373 5.63 3.27 25.75
CA GLY A 373 5.39 4.01 27.00
C GLY A 373 5.53 3.17 28.28
N GLU A 374 5.38 1.85 28.19
CA GLU A 374 5.52 0.92 29.32
C GLU A 374 6.97 0.48 29.57
N ILE A 375 7.89 0.78 28.65
CA ILE A 375 9.27 0.31 28.72
C ILE A 375 10.09 1.24 29.62
N ARG A 376 10.61 0.68 30.69
CA ARG A 376 11.41 1.41 31.68
C ARG A 376 12.88 1.07 31.57
N LYS A 377 13.73 2.05 31.85
CA LYS A 377 15.17 1.87 31.96
C LYS A 377 15.52 0.71 32.92
N PRO A 378 16.57 -0.06 32.62
CA PRO A 378 17.54 0.11 31.54
C PRO A 378 17.15 -0.60 30.23
N LEU A 379 15.92 -1.08 30.13
CA LEU A 379 15.45 -1.74 28.89
C LEU A 379 15.20 -0.69 27.80
N CYS A 380 15.51 -1.07 26.58
CA CYS A 380 15.27 -0.29 25.36
C CYS A 380 14.79 -1.22 24.23
N ILE A 381 14.35 -0.62 23.11
CA ILE A 381 13.97 -1.36 21.91
C ILE A 381 15.03 -1.13 20.84
N GLY A 382 15.45 -2.22 20.20
CA GLY A 382 16.39 -2.18 19.09
C GLY A 382 16.09 -3.22 18.03
N ASN A 383 17.06 -3.40 17.16
CA ASN A 383 17.03 -4.47 16.15
C ASN A 383 17.63 -5.74 16.76
N VAL A 384 16.90 -6.84 16.66
CA VAL A 384 17.32 -8.16 17.09
C VAL A 384 17.45 -9.04 15.86
N GLU A 385 18.65 -9.56 15.62
CA GLU A 385 18.92 -10.52 14.55
C GLU A 385 18.58 -11.92 15.04
N LEU A 386 17.78 -12.63 14.26
CA LEU A 386 17.39 -14.02 14.53
C LEU A 386 18.35 -15.02 13.87
N SER A 387 18.35 -16.26 14.32
CA SER A 387 19.22 -17.32 13.82
C SER A 387 19.02 -17.65 12.34
N ASP A 388 17.87 -17.28 11.77
CA ASP A 388 17.53 -17.43 10.34
C ASP A 388 17.85 -16.19 9.49
N GLY A 389 18.50 -15.16 10.09
CA GLY A 389 18.91 -13.93 9.41
C GLY A 389 17.82 -12.84 9.34
N ARG A 390 16.62 -13.09 9.84
CA ARG A 390 15.60 -12.03 10.00
C ARG A 390 16.05 -11.02 11.04
N ILE A 391 15.77 -9.73 10.79
CA ILE A 391 15.95 -8.66 11.76
C ILE A 391 14.57 -8.17 12.20
N VAL A 392 14.28 -8.27 13.49
CA VAL A 392 13.01 -7.86 14.09
C VAL A 392 13.22 -6.79 15.17
N LYS A 393 12.17 -6.08 15.57
CA LYS A 393 12.23 -5.23 16.76
C LYS A 393 12.17 -6.12 17.99
N GLY A 394 12.84 -5.71 19.07
CA GLY A 394 12.79 -6.48 20.31
C GLY A 394 13.45 -5.78 21.48
N PHE A 395 13.31 -6.38 22.66
CA PHE A 395 13.94 -5.87 23.86
C PHE A 395 15.45 -6.03 23.82
N LEU A 396 16.14 -4.94 24.09
CA LEU A 396 17.56 -4.86 24.42
C LEU A 396 17.74 -4.16 25.78
N CYS A 397 18.96 -4.14 26.26
CA CYS A 397 19.35 -3.43 27.47
C CYS A 397 20.46 -2.43 27.16
N GLU A 398 20.36 -1.22 27.72
CA GLU A 398 21.43 -0.25 27.69
C GLU A 398 22.62 -0.82 28.48
N GLU A 399 23.84 -0.63 27.99
CA GLU A 399 25.07 -1.24 28.52
C GLU A 399 25.27 -1.01 30.04
N TYR A 400 24.97 0.20 30.53
CA TYR A 400 25.07 0.49 31.95
C TYR A 400 24.19 -0.39 32.86
N GLY A 401 23.06 -0.88 32.32
CA GLY A 401 22.15 -1.75 33.07
C GLY A 401 22.68 -3.16 33.29
N SER A 402 23.66 -3.61 32.49
CA SER A 402 24.30 -4.91 32.62
C SER A 402 25.60 -4.90 33.41
N ALA A 403 26.14 -3.70 33.78
CA ALA A 403 27.48 -3.56 34.34
C ALA A 403 27.70 -4.37 35.62
N ASP A 404 26.72 -4.36 36.55
CA ASP A 404 26.78 -5.10 37.83
C ASP A 404 25.78 -6.28 37.86
N ALA A 405 25.17 -6.60 36.73
CA ALA A 405 24.14 -7.64 36.62
C ALA A 405 24.76 -9.04 36.48
N LYS A 406 24.06 -10.03 37.01
CA LYS A 406 24.47 -11.45 36.87
C LYS A 406 24.28 -11.92 35.42
N GLU A 407 25.39 -12.29 34.79
CA GLU A 407 25.34 -12.87 33.45
C GLU A 407 24.75 -14.29 33.47
N ILE A 408 23.87 -14.57 32.51
CA ILE A 408 23.21 -15.87 32.31
C ILE A 408 23.24 -16.29 30.83
N THR A 409 24.20 -15.78 30.07
CA THR A 409 24.35 -16.07 28.63
C THR A 409 24.47 -17.58 28.35
N ASP A 410 25.20 -18.31 29.20
CA ASP A 410 25.40 -19.77 29.04
C ASP A 410 24.10 -20.59 29.19
N ILE A 411 23.09 -20.04 29.84
CA ILE A 411 21.78 -20.67 29.97
C ILE A 411 20.99 -20.54 28.65
N GLY A 412 21.25 -19.49 27.88
CA GLY A 412 20.60 -19.23 26.58
C GLY A 412 19.12 -18.82 26.64
N THR A 413 18.54 -18.73 27.83
CA THR A 413 17.14 -18.32 28.04
C THR A 413 16.96 -17.69 29.42
N TYR A 414 15.90 -16.90 29.56
CA TYR A 414 15.44 -16.44 30.87
C TYR A 414 14.36 -17.38 31.39
N GLU A 415 14.54 -17.88 32.59
CA GLU A 415 13.60 -18.72 33.30
C GLU A 415 13.15 -18.05 34.58
N LEU A 416 11.86 -18.22 34.93
CA LEU A 416 11.32 -17.84 36.23
C LEU A 416 11.90 -18.80 37.29
N VAL A 417 12.48 -18.25 38.33
CA VAL A 417 12.96 -18.99 39.50
C VAL A 417 11.85 -19.12 40.52
#